data_81676ab39332f7b1ff5c32452654c1f4
#
_entry.id   81676ab39332f7b1ff5c32452654c1f4
#
_cell.length_a   1.000
_cell.length_b   1.000
_cell.length_c   1.000
_cell.angle_alpha   90.00
_cell.angle_beta   90.00
_cell.angle_gamma   90.00
#
_symmetry.space_group_name_H-M   'P 1'
#
loop_
_entity.id
_entity.type
_entity.pdbx_description
1 polymer ?
#
loop_
_entity_poly.entity_id
_entity_poly.type
_entity_poly.pdbx_seq_one_letter_code
_entity_poly.pdbx_strand_id
1 'polypeptide(L)'
;MPLSRRLALIGLAVSATLPSHALAQTRSDRRQRRMAPSGPVVAPDHTFTYGLDPLQAYDLYAHRGAGPILMFVHGGGWSRGERTNVAALPAYAQRHGFALASTSYRLAPAVSARESALDVAAAVADLKRRLPGRPVYLLGHSAGAHLAALVGIDPDYLSAVGLRPSDLAGVILLDGAGYDATVPRGTGPIDQWLDRTYDQAFGDQAAALSPTLLIRPGVTYPPFLIFHVARRQDSTTQSRGLAEALIRVGGRAEVVAAPDDSHMTIKRDFGVAGDPEGERAARFIRG
;
A
#
# COMPACT_ATOMS: atom_id res chain seq x y z
N MET A 1 44.92 -15.14 -59.98
CA MET A 1 45.09 -15.10 -58.53
C MET A 1 44.70 -13.70 -58.01
N PRO A 2 43.65 -13.48 -57.26
CA PRO A 2 43.57 -12.34 -56.38
C PRO A 2 43.30 -12.77 -54.93
N LEU A 3 44.01 -12.12 -54.00
CA LEU A 3 43.97 -12.23 -52.58
C LEU A 3 42.70 -11.58 -52.03
N SER A 4 41.91 -12.31 -51.25
CA SER A 4 40.78 -11.80 -50.50
C SER A 4 41.24 -11.17 -49.15
N ARG A 5 41.02 -9.87 -48.97
CA ARG A 5 41.21 -9.17 -47.70
C ARG A 5 39.92 -9.35 -46.86
N ARG A 6 40.01 -10.07 -45.74
CA ARG A 6 39.02 -10.08 -44.69
C ARG A 6 39.24 -8.86 -43.79
N LEU A 7 38.29 -7.94 -43.77
CA LEU A 7 38.19 -6.87 -42.77
C LEU A 7 37.55 -7.44 -41.49
N ALA A 8 38.31 -7.43 -40.41
CA ALA A 8 37.80 -7.70 -39.07
C ALA A 8 37.23 -6.40 -38.51
N LEU A 9 35.92 -6.38 -38.27
CA LEU A 9 35.24 -5.33 -37.51
C LEU A 9 35.44 -5.59 -36.02
N ILE A 10 36.26 -4.76 -35.39
CA ILE A 10 36.41 -4.72 -33.92
C ILE A 10 35.26 -3.85 -33.38
N GLY A 11 34.26 -4.48 -32.81
CA GLY A 11 33.20 -3.77 -32.07
C GLY A 11 33.72 -3.26 -30.73
N LEU A 12 33.87 -1.96 -30.59
CA LEU A 12 34.08 -1.32 -29.27
C LEU A 12 32.78 -1.36 -28.49
N ALA A 13 32.68 -2.21 -27.47
CA ALA A 13 31.63 -2.14 -26.45
C ALA A 13 31.98 -1.00 -25.49
N VAL A 14 31.29 0.14 -25.59
CA VAL A 14 31.35 1.23 -24.62
C VAL A 14 30.51 0.82 -23.44
N SER A 15 31.14 0.27 -22.41
CA SER A 15 30.50 0.08 -21.10
C SER A 15 30.35 1.46 -20.43
N ALA A 16 29.13 2.03 -20.45
CA ALA A 16 28.81 3.23 -19.70
C ALA A 16 28.74 2.89 -18.21
N THR A 17 29.85 3.00 -17.50
CA THR A 17 29.90 3.00 -16.05
C THR A 17 29.37 4.34 -15.56
N LEU A 18 28.13 4.37 -15.01
CA LEU A 18 27.62 5.53 -14.31
C LEU A 18 28.55 5.85 -13.12
N PRO A 19 28.99 7.09 -12.96
CA PRO A 19 29.95 7.45 -11.92
C PRO A 19 29.38 7.20 -10.53
N SER A 20 30.12 6.48 -9.69
CA SER A 20 29.78 6.15 -8.29
C SER A 20 29.43 7.38 -7.45
N HIS A 21 29.86 8.58 -7.83
CA HIS A 21 29.53 9.86 -7.22
C HIS A 21 28.05 10.26 -7.36
N ALA A 22 27.37 9.92 -8.46
CA ALA A 22 25.95 10.23 -8.65
C ALA A 22 25.07 9.41 -7.70
N LEU A 23 25.43 8.14 -7.47
CA LEU A 23 24.74 7.26 -6.51
C LEU A 23 24.99 7.68 -5.05
N ALA A 24 26.18 8.19 -4.73
CA ALA A 24 26.51 8.68 -3.39
C ALA A 24 25.77 10.01 -3.07
N GLN A 25 25.67 10.91 -4.04
CA GLN A 25 24.91 12.18 -3.90
C GLN A 25 23.42 11.91 -3.69
N THR A 26 22.82 11.01 -4.46
CA THR A 26 21.39 10.66 -4.25
C THR A 26 21.12 10.05 -2.88
N ARG A 27 22.05 9.25 -2.32
CA ARG A 27 21.94 8.70 -0.96
C ARG A 27 22.09 9.78 0.13
N SER A 28 23.03 10.73 -0.06
CA SER A 28 23.22 11.87 0.85
C SER A 28 22.00 12.80 0.86
N ASP A 29 21.46 13.12 -0.31
CA ASP A 29 20.27 13.95 -0.46
C ASP A 29 19.03 13.29 0.16
N ARG A 30 18.88 11.97 0.00
CA ARG A 30 17.83 11.20 0.69
C ARG A 30 18.01 11.24 2.22
N ARG A 31 19.23 11.11 2.73
CA ARG A 31 19.50 11.17 4.17
C ARG A 31 19.18 12.54 4.76
N GLN A 32 19.50 13.62 4.05
CA GLN A 32 19.16 14.99 4.46
C GLN A 32 17.65 15.25 4.42
N ARG A 33 16.94 14.74 3.40
CA ARG A 33 15.47 14.82 3.33
C ARG A 33 14.78 14.03 4.45
N ARG A 34 15.34 12.89 4.86
CA ARG A 34 14.86 12.09 6.00
C ARG A 34 14.96 12.78 7.35
N MET A 35 15.81 13.80 7.47
CA MET A 35 16.00 14.59 8.69
C MET A 35 15.23 15.92 8.67
N ALA A 36 14.61 16.27 7.56
CA ALA A 36 13.74 17.44 7.50
C ALA A 36 12.50 17.21 8.38
N PRO A 37 12.06 18.21 9.15
CA PRO A 37 10.82 18.11 9.90
C PRO A 37 9.67 17.81 8.93
N SER A 38 8.74 16.96 9.36
CA SER A 38 7.47 16.77 8.67
C SER A 38 6.89 18.14 8.36
N GLY A 39 6.50 18.37 7.09
CA GLY A 39 5.94 19.65 6.67
C GLY A 39 4.75 20.09 7.54
N PRO A 40 4.22 21.28 7.35
CA PRO A 40 3.13 21.80 8.16
C PRO A 40 1.98 20.79 8.19
N VAL A 41 1.40 20.60 9.37
CA VAL A 41 0.21 19.76 9.53
C VAL A 41 -0.91 20.39 8.70
N VAL A 42 -1.30 19.70 7.63
CA VAL A 42 -2.41 20.14 6.77
C VAL A 42 -3.70 19.65 7.43
N ALA A 43 -4.61 20.57 7.75
CA ALA A 43 -5.93 20.23 8.23
C ALA A 43 -6.77 19.62 7.09
N PRO A 44 -7.66 18.65 7.37
CA PRO A 44 -8.62 18.17 6.38
C PRO A 44 -9.65 19.27 6.05
N ASP A 45 -10.16 19.26 4.83
CA ASP A 45 -11.26 20.12 4.43
C ASP A 45 -12.58 19.71 5.09
N HIS A 46 -12.76 18.38 5.27
CA HIS A 46 -13.95 17.79 5.90
C HIS A 46 -13.58 16.53 6.67
N THR A 47 -14.34 16.27 7.74
CA THR A 47 -14.38 14.97 8.43
C THR A 47 -15.79 14.39 8.27
N PHE A 48 -15.87 13.16 7.77
CA PHE A 48 -17.13 12.45 7.59
C PHE A 48 -17.18 11.20 8.46
N THR A 49 -18.33 10.94 9.09
CA THR A 49 -18.62 9.67 9.76
C THR A 49 -19.32 8.73 8.77
N TYR A 50 -18.97 7.45 8.79
CA TYR A 50 -19.60 6.41 7.98
C TYR A 50 -20.28 5.31 8.83
N GLY A 51 -20.24 5.45 10.14
CA GLY A 51 -20.86 4.56 11.11
C GLY A 51 -21.14 5.27 12.44
N LEU A 52 -21.51 4.49 13.47
CA LEU A 52 -21.91 5.02 14.79
C LEU A 52 -20.72 5.12 15.77
N ASP A 53 -19.65 4.36 15.55
CA ASP A 53 -18.45 4.40 16.38
C ASP A 53 -17.62 5.64 16.03
N PRO A 54 -17.02 6.35 17.00
CA PRO A 54 -16.13 7.50 16.72
C PRO A 54 -14.95 7.19 15.80
N LEU A 55 -14.48 5.94 15.75
CA LEU A 55 -13.44 5.48 14.84
C LEU A 55 -13.96 5.21 13.41
N GLN A 56 -15.29 5.17 13.23
CA GLN A 56 -15.89 5.02 11.91
C GLN A 56 -16.02 6.38 11.22
N ALA A 57 -14.86 7.01 10.96
CA ALA A 57 -14.77 8.32 10.32
C ALA A 57 -13.55 8.40 9.41
N TYR A 58 -13.60 9.27 8.41
CA TYR A 58 -12.45 9.62 7.59
C TYR A 58 -12.32 11.13 7.41
N ASP A 59 -11.09 11.59 7.24
CA ASP A 59 -10.74 12.96 6.90
C ASP A 59 -10.55 13.05 5.38
N LEU A 60 -11.19 14.04 4.76
CA LEU A 60 -11.09 14.32 3.34
C LEU A 60 -10.24 15.58 3.12
N TYR A 61 -9.18 15.44 2.34
CA TYR A 61 -8.36 16.51 1.78
C TYR A 61 -8.76 16.63 0.31
N ALA A 62 -9.62 17.59 0.02
CA ALA A 62 -10.27 17.73 -1.27
C ALA A 62 -9.28 18.24 -2.32
N HIS A 63 -9.47 17.77 -3.56
CA HIS A 63 -8.87 18.37 -4.74
C HIS A 63 -9.99 18.87 -5.66
N ARG A 64 -9.86 20.11 -6.16
CA ARG A 64 -10.90 20.77 -6.96
C ARG A 64 -11.20 20.10 -8.29
N GLY A 65 -10.27 19.29 -8.83
CA GLY A 65 -10.44 18.53 -10.05
C GLY A 65 -11.20 17.20 -9.85
N ALA A 66 -11.61 16.59 -10.95
CA ALA A 66 -12.26 15.27 -10.99
C ALA A 66 -11.26 14.09 -10.91
N GLY A 67 -10.02 14.33 -10.49
CA GLY A 67 -8.97 13.32 -10.36
C GLY A 67 -9.34 12.18 -9.41
N PRO A 68 -8.54 11.09 -9.40
CA PRO A 68 -8.76 9.94 -8.53
C PRO A 68 -8.76 10.31 -7.04
N ILE A 69 -9.29 9.41 -6.23
CA ILE A 69 -9.24 9.51 -4.78
C ILE A 69 -8.31 8.43 -4.26
N LEU A 70 -7.34 8.82 -3.45
CA LEU A 70 -6.48 7.92 -2.70
C LEU A 70 -7.05 7.77 -1.30
N MET A 71 -7.57 6.59 -0.93
CA MET A 71 -8.03 6.33 0.42
C MET A 71 -6.92 5.63 1.21
N PHE A 72 -6.39 6.34 2.21
CA PHE A 72 -5.35 5.82 3.09
C PHE A 72 -5.94 5.07 4.27
N VAL A 73 -5.43 3.85 4.51
CA VAL A 73 -5.75 2.96 5.63
C VAL A 73 -4.50 2.84 6.51
N HIS A 74 -4.55 3.39 7.71
CA HIS A 74 -3.40 3.45 8.59
C HIS A 74 -2.96 2.08 9.12
N GLY A 75 -1.68 1.96 9.49
CA GLY A 75 -1.15 0.82 10.22
C GLY A 75 -1.33 0.95 11.74
N GLY A 76 -0.70 0.05 12.48
CA GLY A 76 -0.71 0.06 13.94
C GLY A 76 -1.07 -1.29 14.56
N GLY A 77 -0.79 -2.40 13.87
CA GLY A 77 -1.04 -3.75 14.37
C GLY A 77 -2.51 -4.00 14.71
N TRP A 78 -3.42 -3.47 13.91
CA TRP A 78 -4.89 -3.56 14.07
C TRP A 78 -5.42 -3.01 15.41
N SER A 79 -4.56 -2.64 16.37
CA SER A 79 -4.91 -2.26 17.75
C SER A 79 -4.68 -0.80 18.07
N ARG A 80 -4.12 0.00 17.16
CA ARG A 80 -3.81 1.43 17.33
C ARG A 80 -3.69 2.13 15.98
N GLY A 81 -3.63 3.45 16.03
CA GLY A 81 -3.55 4.32 14.85
C GLY A 81 -4.83 5.10 14.65
N GLU A 82 -4.77 6.07 13.77
CA GLU A 82 -5.88 6.96 13.48
C GLU A 82 -5.71 7.66 12.14
N ARG A 83 -6.79 8.22 11.59
CA ARG A 83 -6.86 8.92 10.30
C ARG A 83 -5.97 10.15 10.20
N THR A 84 -5.61 10.78 11.33
CA THR A 84 -4.76 11.98 11.36
C THR A 84 -3.29 11.68 11.04
N ASN A 85 -2.91 10.40 10.99
CA ASN A 85 -1.53 9.94 10.78
C ASN A 85 -1.12 9.94 9.30
N VAL A 86 -1.32 11.04 8.58
CA VAL A 86 -1.19 11.14 7.12
C VAL A 86 0.19 11.53 6.61
N ALA A 87 1.09 12.04 7.47
CA ALA A 87 2.44 12.51 7.09
C ALA A 87 2.42 13.41 5.83
N ALA A 88 3.17 13.06 4.76
CA ALA A 88 3.25 13.84 3.52
C ALA A 88 2.09 13.61 2.54
N LEU A 89 1.16 12.70 2.84
CA LEU A 89 0.09 12.30 1.91
C LEU A 89 -0.80 13.44 1.42
N PRO A 90 -1.23 14.44 2.24
CA PRO A 90 -2.03 15.55 1.73
C PRO A 90 -1.30 16.36 0.65
N ALA A 91 -0.04 16.72 0.90
CA ALA A 91 0.78 17.45 -0.07
C ALA A 91 1.09 16.59 -1.32
N TYR A 92 1.30 15.29 -1.15
CA TYR A 92 1.47 14.33 -2.24
C TYR A 92 0.23 14.29 -3.14
N ALA A 93 -0.94 14.09 -2.56
CA ALA A 93 -2.20 14.00 -3.29
C ALA A 93 -2.45 15.30 -4.08
N GLN A 94 -2.25 16.46 -3.44
CA GLN A 94 -2.40 17.76 -4.10
C GLN A 94 -1.44 17.93 -5.28
N ARG A 95 -0.15 17.57 -5.14
CA ARG A 95 0.83 17.67 -6.24
C ARG A 95 0.47 16.82 -7.45
N HIS A 96 -0.16 15.68 -7.23
CA HIS A 96 -0.51 14.74 -8.30
C HIS A 96 -1.94 14.89 -8.82
N GLY A 97 -2.73 15.83 -8.28
CA GLY A 97 -4.11 16.07 -8.71
C GLY A 97 -5.10 15.04 -8.15
N PHE A 98 -4.79 14.40 -7.03
CA PHE A 98 -5.65 13.45 -6.34
C PHE A 98 -6.39 14.14 -5.18
N ALA A 99 -7.57 13.62 -4.79
CA ALA A 99 -8.06 13.83 -3.45
C ALA A 99 -7.49 12.74 -2.53
N LEU A 100 -7.30 13.08 -1.25
CA LEU A 100 -6.93 12.10 -0.21
C LEU A 100 -8.11 11.94 0.75
N ALA A 101 -8.48 10.70 1.02
CA ALA A 101 -9.31 10.32 2.15
C ALA A 101 -8.46 9.50 3.11
N SER A 102 -8.40 9.84 4.39
CA SER A 102 -7.69 9.05 5.40
C SER A 102 -8.68 8.50 6.39
N THR A 103 -8.83 7.18 6.47
CA THR A 103 -9.85 6.53 7.31
C THR A 103 -9.27 5.98 8.60
N SER A 104 -9.99 6.17 9.71
CA SER A 104 -9.91 5.32 10.89
C SER A 104 -10.82 4.10 10.70
N TYR A 105 -10.70 3.12 11.55
CA TYR A 105 -11.52 1.92 11.65
C TYR A 105 -11.49 1.42 13.09
N ARG A 106 -12.47 0.64 13.52
CA ARG A 106 -12.50 0.06 14.86
C ARG A 106 -11.34 -0.91 15.06
N LEU A 107 -10.82 -0.97 16.28
CA LEU A 107 -9.51 -1.56 16.59
C LEU A 107 -9.66 -2.79 17.48
N ALA A 108 -8.76 -3.75 17.33
CA ALA A 108 -8.60 -4.86 18.27
C ALA A 108 -8.12 -4.34 19.65
N PRO A 109 -8.50 -5.01 20.75
CA PRO A 109 -9.29 -6.24 20.82
C PRO A 109 -10.82 -6.02 20.86
N ALA A 110 -11.30 -4.76 20.76
CA ALA A 110 -12.73 -4.46 20.79
C ALA A 110 -13.47 -5.08 19.59
N VAL A 111 -12.80 -5.18 18.46
CA VAL A 111 -13.27 -5.86 17.24
C VAL A 111 -12.15 -6.68 16.62
N SER A 112 -12.48 -7.64 15.76
CA SER A 112 -11.51 -8.41 14.97
C SER A 112 -11.03 -7.65 13.73
N ALA A 113 -9.96 -8.13 13.08
CA ALA A 113 -9.50 -7.60 11.79
C ALA A 113 -10.57 -7.73 10.69
N ARG A 114 -11.49 -8.70 10.80
CA ARG A 114 -12.64 -8.85 9.91
C ARG A 114 -13.53 -7.60 9.97
N GLU A 115 -13.91 -7.19 11.18
CA GLU A 115 -14.77 -6.03 11.38
C GLU A 115 -14.05 -4.73 11.02
N SER A 116 -12.75 -4.63 11.29
CA SER A 116 -11.93 -3.51 10.82
C SER A 116 -11.93 -3.41 9.27
N ALA A 117 -11.89 -4.54 8.56
CA ALA A 117 -11.96 -4.56 7.09
C ALA A 117 -13.37 -4.19 6.58
N LEU A 118 -14.44 -4.60 7.28
CA LEU A 118 -15.81 -4.15 7.00
C LEU A 118 -15.96 -2.63 7.19
N ASP A 119 -15.30 -2.05 8.19
CA ASP A 119 -15.26 -0.61 8.37
C ASP A 119 -14.57 0.10 7.20
N VAL A 120 -13.45 -0.44 6.72
CA VAL A 120 -12.77 0.11 5.51
C VAL A 120 -13.68 0.03 4.29
N ALA A 121 -14.39 -1.09 4.08
CA ALA A 121 -15.35 -1.23 2.97
C ALA A 121 -16.51 -0.22 3.09
N ALA A 122 -17.04 0.00 4.31
CA ALA A 122 -18.07 1.00 4.56
C ALA A 122 -17.58 2.43 4.29
N ALA A 123 -16.34 2.75 4.66
CA ALA A 123 -15.70 4.04 4.33
C ALA A 123 -15.58 4.25 2.81
N VAL A 124 -15.18 3.20 2.05
CA VAL A 124 -15.14 3.23 0.58
C VAL A 124 -16.52 3.52 0.00
N ALA A 125 -17.56 2.84 0.48
CA ALA A 125 -18.92 3.02 -0.02
C ALA A 125 -19.45 4.43 0.28
N ASP A 126 -19.21 4.96 1.48
CA ASP A 126 -19.59 6.32 1.84
C ASP A 126 -18.87 7.35 0.96
N LEU A 127 -17.57 7.19 0.76
CA LEU A 127 -16.77 8.06 -0.08
C LEU A 127 -17.25 8.05 -1.54
N LYS A 128 -17.55 6.88 -2.10
CA LYS A 128 -18.08 6.76 -3.47
C LYS A 128 -19.45 7.40 -3.64
N ARG A 129 -20.31 7.36 -2.60
CA ARG A 129 -21.62 8.07 -2.63
C ARG A 129 -21.45 9.59 -2.61
N ARG A 130 -20.47 10.10 -1.85
CA ARG A 130 -20.22 11.56 -1.76
C ARG A 130 -19.51 12.13 -2.97
N LEU A 131 -18.63 11.34 -3.60
CA LEU A 131 -17.83 11.73 -4.75
C LEU A 131 -18.04 10.75 -5.90
N PRO A 132 -19.26 10.72 -6.50
CA PRO A 132 -19.60 9.74 -7.53
C PRO A 132 -18.74 9.92 -8.79
N GLY A 133 -18.48 8.80 -9.47
CA GLY A 133 -17.74 8.76 -10.74
C GLY A 133 -16.22 8.88 -10.61
N ARG A 134 -15.68 9.18 -9.41
CA ARG A 134 -14.23 9.27 -9.20
C ARG A 134 -13.62 7.89 -8.92
N PRO A 135 -12.51 7.52 -9.59
CA PRO A 135 -11.80 6.28 -9.28
C PRO A 135 -11.26 6.31 -7.84
N VAL A 136 -11.46 5.22 -7.10
CA VAL A 136 -10.95 5.07 -5.72
C VAL A 136 -9.83 4.05 -5.71
N TYR A 137 -8.66 4.46 -5.21
CA TYR A 137 -7.52 3.62 -4.93
C TYR A 137 -7.37 3.46 -3.40
N LEU A 138 -7.17 2.24 -2.93
CA LEU A 138 -6.77 2.01 -1.54
C LEU A 138 -5.25 2.12 -1.41
N LEU A 139 -4.78 2.79 -0.37
CA LEU A 139 -3.38 2.84 0.04
C LEU A 139 -3.29 2.38 1.49
N GLY A 140 -2.71 1.23 1.75
CA GLY A 140 -2.56 0.72 3.12
C GLY A 140 -1.10 0.64 3.55
N HIS A 141 -0.82 0.83 4.84
CA HIS A 141 0.49 0.60 5.44
C HIS A 141 0.39 -0.45 6.55
N SER A 142 1.31 -1.45 6.60
CA SER A 142 1.38 -2.43 7.68
C SER A 142 0.03 -3.18 7.86
N ALA A 143 -0.57 -3.15 9.05
CA ALA A 143 -1.92 -3.68 9.29
C ALA A 143 -2.98 -3.08 8.35
N GLY A 144 -2.87 -1.79 7.99
CA GLY A 144 -3.75 -1.15 7.00
C GLY A 144 -3.54 -1.70 5.59
N ALA A 145 -2.33 -2.14 5.23
CA ALA A 145 -2.09 -2.84 3.98
C ALA A 145 -2.78 -4.20 3.95
N HIS A 146 -2.78 -4.93 5.06
CA HIS A 146 -3.55 -6.16 5.21
C HIS A 146 -5.07 -5.91 5.02
N LEU A 147 -5.63 -4.91 5.71
CA LEU A 147 -7.06 -4.57 5.58
C LEU A 147 -7.42 -4.14 4.15
N ALA A 148 -6.57 -3.32 3.50
CA ALA A 148 -6.76 -2.93 2.11
C ALA A 148 -6.68 -4.13 1.16
N ALA A 149 -5.80 -5.11 1.42
CA ALA A 149 -5.72 -6.35 0.66
C ALA A 149 -6.96 -7.22 0.86
N LEU A 150 -7.46 -7.38 2.09
CA LEU A 150 -8.71 -8.11 2.35
C LEU A 150 -9.87 -7.50 1.57
N VAL A 151 -10.07 -6.18 1.66
CA VAL A 151 -11.18 -5.48 0.98
C VAL A 151 -11.05 -5.58 -0.55
N GLY A 152 -9.83 -5.56 -1.09
CA GLY A 152 -9.60 -5.67 -2.53
C GLY A 152 -9.70 -7.10 -3.08
N ILE A 153 -9.57 -8.11 -2.23
CA ILE A 153 -9.48 -9.53 -2.63
C ILE A 153 -10.77 -10.30 -2.31
N ASP A 154 -11.23 -10.23 -1.07
CA ASP A 154 -12.44 -10.97 -0.70
C ASP A 154 -13.70 -10.17 -1.06
N PRO A 155 -14.51 -10.66 -2.03
CA PRO A 155 -15.72 -9.97 -2.46
C PRO A 155 -16.73 -9.71 -1.34
N ASP A 156 -16.70 -10.49 -0.27
CA ASP A 156 -17.69 -10.40 0.81
C ASP A 156 -17.65 -9.04 1.52
N TYR A 157 -16.47 -8.42 1.64
CA TYR A 157 -16.35 -7.10 2.26
C TYR A 157 -17.07 -5.99 1.47
N LEU A 158 -16.84 -5.95 0.17
CA LEU A 158 -17.44 -4.92 -0.69
C LEU A 158 -18.90 -5.24 -1.02
N SER A 159 -19.27 -6.52 -1.12
CA SER A 159 -20.68 -6.91 -1.35
C SER A 159 -21.59 -6.55 -0.16
N ALA A 160 -21.05 -6.59 1.06
CA ALA A 160 -21.77 -6.14 2.27
C ALA A 160 -22.21 -4.67 2.19
N VAL A 161 -21.57 -3.87 1.33
CA VAL A 161 -21.89 -2.44 1.12
C VAL A 161 -22.37 -2.13 -0.30
N GLY A 162 -22.75 -3.16 -1.08
CA GLY A 162 -23.31 -3.04 -2.43
C GLY A 162 -22.25 -2.74 -3.51
N LEU A 163 -20.98 -3.05 -3.26
CA LEU A 163 -19.87 -2.87 -4.18
C LEU A 163 -19.20 -4.22 -4.53
N ARG A 164 -18.26 -4.20 -5.47
CA ARG A 164 -17.46 -5.34 -5.90
C ARG A 164 -15.97 -4.96 -5.87
N PRO A 165 -15.04 -5.91 -5.83
CA PRO A 165 -13.61 -5.63 -5.94
C PRO A 165 -13.25 -4.80 -7.18
N SER A 166 -13.92 -5.04 -8.31
CA SER A 166 -13.76 -4.27 -9.56
C SER A 166 -14.23 -2.81 -9.49
N ASP A 167 -14.93 -2.41 -8.43
CA ASP A 167 -15.32 -1.02 -8.19
C ASP A 167 -14.19 -0.19 -7.54
N LEU A 168 -13.08 -0.86 -7.14
CA LEU A 168 -11.82 -0.22 -6.81
C LEU A 168 -10.96 -0.07 -8.06
N ALA A 169 -10.36 1.10 -8.26
CA ALA A 169 -9.45 1.36 -9.37
C ALA A 169 -8.06 0.73 -9.17
N GLY A 170 -7.67 0.46 -7.93
CA GLY A 170 -6.43 -0.23 -7.59
C GLY A 170 -6.19 -0.28 -6.09
N VAL A 171 -5.21 -1.10 -5.69
CA VAL A 171 -4.77 -1.27 -4.29
C VAL A 171 -3.26 -1.10 -4.22
N ILE A 172 -2.80 -0.24 -3.33
CA ILE A 172 -1.38 0.05 -3.10
C ILE A 172 -1.05 -0.36 -1.66
N LEU A 173 -0.07 -1.22 -1.50
CA LEU A 173 0.30 -1.82 -0.22
C LEU A 173 1.72 -1.43 0.16
N LEU A 174 1.91 -0.84 1.35
CA LEU A 174 3.21 -0.43 1.86
C LEU A 174 3.62 -1.35 3.00
N ASP A 175 4.59 -2.23 2.74
CA ASP A 175 5.24 -3.12 3.70
C ASP A 175 4.26 -3.80 4.67
N GLY A 176 3.25 -4.44 4.11
CA GLY A 176 2.20 -5.10 4.86
C GLY A 176 2.67 -6.36 5.60
N ALA A 177 1.78 -6.86 6.42
CA ALA A 177 1.96 -8.09 7.19
C ALA A 177 0.64 -8.88 7.19
N GLY A 178 0.70 -10.21 7.36
CA GLY A 178 -0.49 -11.03 7.48
C GLY A 178 -1.22 -11.32 6.17
N TYR A 179 -0.56 -11.19 5.02
CA TYR A 179 -1.17 -11.60 3.75
C TYR A 179 -1.39 -13.12 3.70
N ASP A 180 -0.57 -13.89 4.40
CA ASP A 180 -0.83 -15.25 4.84
C ASP A 180 -0.49 -15.32 6.34
N ALA A 181 -1.49 -15.19 7.19
CA ALA A 181 -1.35 -15.19 8.63
C ALA A 181 -1.16 -16.58 9.22
N THR A 182 -1.27 -17.65 8.41
CA THR A 182 -1.06 -19.04 8.82
C THR A 182 0.42 -19.45 8.80
N VAL A 183 1.28 -18.67 8.13
CA VAL A 183 2.71 -18.93 8.07
C VAL A 183 3.35 -18.71 9.46
N PRO A 184 4.03 -19.74 10.01
CA PRO A 184 4.72 -19.59 11.28
C PRO A 184 5.75 -18.45 11.24
N ARG A 185 5.80 -17.68 12.30
CA ARG A 185 6.81 -16.65 12.53
C ARG A 185 7.97 -17.23 13.34
N GLY A 186 9.06 -16.48 13.45
CA GLY A 186 10.19 -16.85 14.28
C GLY A 186 9.85 -16.89 15.79
N THR A 187 10.84 -17.19 16.62
CA THR A 187 10.69 -17.32 18.08
C THR A 187 11.35 -16.18 18.86
N GLY A 188 11.83 -15.14 18.16
CA GLY A 188 12.45 -13.98 18.79
C GLY A 188 11.46 -13.09 19.56
N PRO A 189 11.93 -12.13 20.37
CA PRO A 189 11.05 -11.23 21.12
C PRO A 189 10.11 -10.40 20.24
N ILE A 190 10.57 -10.01 19.05
CA ILE A 190 9.76 -9.29 18.07
C ILE A 190 8.66 -10.20 17.50
N ASP A 191 9.01 -11.45 17.20
CA ASP A 191 8.07 -12.43 16.68
C ASP A 191 6.96 -12.72 17.70
N GLN A 192 7.31 -12.91 18.98
CA GLN A 192 6.35 -13.09 20.08
C GLN A 192 5.43 -11.87 20.28
N TRP A 193 5.94 -10.64 20.05
CA TRP A 193 5.09 -9.44 20.09
C TRP A 193 4.13 -9.44 18.89
N LEU A 194 4.61 -9.79 17.71
CA LEU A 194 3.77 -9.96 16.52
C LEU A 194 2.71 -11.03 16.72
N ASP A 195 3.06 -12.18 17.30
CA ASP A 195 2.11 -13.27 17.60
C ASP A 195 0.95 -12.77 18.45
N ARG A 196 1.23 -12.10 19.57
CA ARG A 196 0.17 -11.51 20.40
C ARG A 196 -0.71 -10.51 19.65
N THR A 197 -0.12 -9.74 18.75
CA THR A 197 -0.86 -8.76 17.94
C THR A 197 -1.77 -9.45 16.93
N TYR A 198 -1.30 -10.55 16.35
CA TYR A 198 -2.10 -11.38 15.45
C TYR A 198 -3.22 -12.12 16.20
N ASP A 199 -2.92 -12.71 17.36
CA ASP A 199 -3.92 -13.38 18.18
C ASP A 199 -5.07 -12.43 18.56
N GLN A 200 -4.75 -11.20 18.92
CA GLN A 200 -5.76 -10.17 19.23
C GLN A 200 -6.61 -9.77 18.02
N ALA A 201 -6.00 -9.72 16.84
CA ALA A 201 -6.68 -9.24 15.64
C ALA A 201 -7.42 -10.35 14.87
N PHE A 202 -6.88 -11.56 14.87
CA PHE A 202 -7.38 -12.68 14.05
C PHE A 202 -8.05 -13.78 14.87
N GLY A 203 -7.68 -13.97 16.15
CA GLY A 203 -8.13 -15.12 16.94
C GLY A 203 -7.82 -16.44 16.22
N ASP A 204 -8.83 -17.27 16.09
CA ASP A 204 -8.78 -18.55 15.37
C ASP A 204 -9.03 -18.42 13.84
N GLN A 205 -9.21 -17.19 13.32
CA GLN A 205 -9.58 -16.93 11.93
C GLN A 205 -8.39 -16.62 11.02
N ALA A 206 -7.16 -16.98 11.40
CA ALA A 206 -5.96 -16.64 10.62
C ALA A 206 -6.09 -16.99 9.13
N ALA A 207 -6.57 -18.19 8.79
CA ALA A 207 -6.77 -18.59 7.39
C ALA A 207 -7.86 -17.76 6.68
N ALA A 208 -9.00 -17.52 7.34
CA ALA A 208 -10.12 -16.74 6.80
C ALA A 208 -9.80 -15.24 6.65
N LEU A 209 -8.74 -14.77 7.31
CA LEU A 209 -8.27 -13.39 7.25
C LEU A 209 -6.90 -13.27 6.53
N SER A 210 -6.54 -14.28 5.75
CA SER A 210 -5.32 -14.30 4.92
C SER A 210 -5.65 -13.98 3.46
N PRO A 211 -5.44 -12.73 2.99
CA PRO A 211 -5.78 -12.34 1.61
C PRO A 211 -5.23 -13.31 0.55
N THR A 212 -4.00 -13.80 0.72
CA THR A 212 -3.36 -14.73 -0.23
C THR A 212 -4.17 -16.03 -0.39
N LEU A 213 -4.78 -16.53 0.70
CA LEU A 213 -5.55 -17.78 0.70
C LEU A 213 -6.98 -17.61 0.17
N LEU A 214 -7.47 -16.37 0.10
CA LEU A 214 -8.82 -16.05 -0.37
C LEU A 214 -8.90 -15.79 -1.87
N ILE A 215 -7.76 -15.74 -2.56
CA ILE A 215 -7.71 -15.54 -4.01
C ILE A 215 -8.24 -16.77 -4.74
N ARG A 216 -9.24 -16.58 -5.60
CA ARG A 216 -9.91 -17.66 -6.33
C ARG A 216 -10.18 -17.26 -7.80
N PRO A 217 -10.25 -18.22 -8.72
CA PRO A 217 -10.63 -17.95 -10.12
C PRO A 217 -12.04 -17.36 -10.21
N GLY A 218 -12.30 -16.61 -11.29
CA GLY A 218 -13.62 -16.05 -11.60
C GLY A 218 -13.95 -14.73 -10.92
N VAL A 219 -13.08 -14.22 -10.04
CA VAL A 219 -13.21 -12.88 -9.44
C VAL A 219 -12.38 -11.89 -10.24
N THR A 220 -12.99 -10.74 -10.58
CA THR A 220 -12.26 -9.62 -11.20
C THR A 220 -11.65 -8.74 -10.11
N TYR A 221 -10.35 -8.91 -9.89
CA TYR A 221 -9.59 -8.15 -8.91
C TYR A 221 -9.16 -6.79 -9.45
N PRO A 222 -9.08 -5.73 -8.61
CA PRO A 222 -8.39 -4.50 -8.97
C PRO A 222 -6.90 -4.79 -9.20
N PRO A 223 -6.16 -3.94 -9.92
CA PRO A 223 -4.71 -4.06 -9.99
C PRO A 223 -4.06 -3.76 -8.63
N PHE A 224 -2.98 -4.48 -8.31
CA PHE A 224 -2.21 -4.32 -7.07
C PHE A 224 -0.81 -3.79 -7.35
N LEU A 225 -0.37 -2.81 -6.55
CA LEU A 225 1.01 -2.36 -6.44
C LEU A 225 1.49 -2.60 -5.02
N ILE A 226 2.48 -3.48 -4.84
CA ILE A 226 2.90 -3.98 -3.53
C ILE A 226 4.34 -3.58 -3.28
N PHE A 227 4.57 -2.70 -2.33
CA PHE A 227 5.91 -2.34 -1.87
C PHE A 227 6.28 -3.15 -0.64
N HIS A 228 7.51 -3.64 -0.60
CA HIS A 228 8.07 -4.28 0.59
C HIS A 228 9.46 -3.72 0.92
N VAL A 229 9.79 -3.65 2.19
CA VAL A 229 11.14 -3.29 2.64
C VAL A 229 12.08 -4.44 2.32
N ALA A 230 13.10 -4.20 1.47
CA ALA A 230 13.94 -5.25 0.90
C ALA A 230 14.70 -6.10 1.93
N ARG A 231 15.02 -5.50 3.09
CA ARG A 231 15.75 -6.19 4.20
C ARG A 231 14.83 -6.99 5.13
N ARG A 232 13.49 -6.92 4.93
CA ARG A 232 12.51 -7.69 5.69
C ARG A 232 12.09 -8.91 4.89
N GLN A 233 12.65 -10.07 5.25
CA GLN A 233 12.43 -11.32 4.53
C GLN A 233 10.96 -11.77 4.62
N ASP A 234 10.32 -11.60 5.79
CA ASP A 234 8.91 -11.88 6.01
C ASP A 234 8.01 -11.08 5.06
N SER A 235 8.21 -9.75 5.02
CA SER A 235 7.46 -8.86 4.12
C SER A 235 7.72 -9.18 2.65
N THR A 236 8.97 -9.49 2.28
CA THR A 236 9.33 -9.90 0.91
C THR A 236 8.58 -11.17 0.50
N THR A 237 8.60 -12.20 1.33
CA THR A 237 7.95 -13.49 1.06
C THR A 237 6.43 -13.33 0.95
N GLN A 238 5.83 -12.64 1.89
CA GLN A 238 4.39 -12.39 1.92
C GLN A 238 3.92 -11.56 0.70
N SER A 239 4.65 -10.51 0.35
CA SER A 239 4.32 -9.65 -0.80
C SER A 239 4.41 -10.40 -2.13
N ARG A 240 5.44 -11.22 -2.32
CA ARG A 240 5.59 -12.07 -3.50
C ARG A 240 4.50 -13.14 -3.58
N GLY A 241 4.23 -13.84 -2.48
CA GLY A 241 3.18 -14.85 -2.43
C GLY A 241 1.80 -14.31 -2.80
N LEU A 242 1.45 -13.11 -2.30
CA LEU A 242 0.21 -12.42 -2.64
C LEU A 242 0.14 -12.09 -4.15
N ALA A 243 1.21 -11.51 -4.70
CA ALA A 243 1.27 -11.16 -6.12
C ALA A 243 1.19 -12.40 -7.02
N GLU A 244 1.94 -13.45 -6.72
CA GLU A 244 1.92 -14.70 -7.45
C GLU A 244 0.54 -15.37 -7.45
N ALA A 245 -0.16 -15.32 -6.30
CA ALA A 245 -1.51 -15.84 -6.20
C ALA A 245 -2.49 -15.06 -7.08
N LEU A 246 -2.42 -13.73 -7.10
CA LEU A 246 -3.23 -12.87 -7.98
C LEU A 246 -2.94 -13.16 -9.45
N ILE A 247 -1.66 -13.22 -9.85
CA ILE A 247 -1.24 -13.46 -11.25
C ILE A 247 -1.71 -14.82 -11.73
N ARG A 248 -1.63 -15.88 -10.90
CA ARG A 248 -2.11 -17.24 -11.26
C ARG A 248 -3.57 -17.29 -11.67
N VAL A 249 -4.41 -16.39 -11.17
CA VAL A 249 -5.84 -16.33 -11.52
C VAL A 249 -6.16 -15.25 -12.56
N GLY A 250 -5.13 -14.67 -13.21
CA GLY A 250 -5.28 -13.66 -14.24
C GLY A 250 -5.41 -12.22 -13.71
N GLY A 251 -5.19 -12.00 -12.41
CA GLY A 251 -5.12 -10.67 -11.81
C GLY A 251 -3.83 -9.94 -12.18
N ARG A 252 -3.80 -8.63 -11.95
CA ARG A 252 -2.63 -7.76 -12.18
C ARG A 252 -1.99 -7.38 -10.86
N ALA A 253 -0.74 -7.76 -10.64
CA ALA A 253 0.01 -7.38 -9.45
C ALA A 253 1.47 -7.07 -9.82
N GLU A 254 2.02 -6.05 -9.18
CA GLU A 254 3.42 -5.65 -9.27
C GLU A 254 4.03 -5.59 -7.88
N VAL A 255 5.21 -6.17 -7.72
CA VAL A 255 5.97 -6.13 -6.45
C VAL A 255 7.20 -5.26 -6.63
N VAL A 256 7.39 -4.30 -5.75
CA VAL A 256 8.51 -3.35 -5.78
C VAL A 256 9.25 -3.41 -4.45
N ALA A 257 10.55 -3.66 -4.52
CA ALA A 257 11.41 -3.61 -3.34
C ALA A 257 11.78 -2.15 -3.00
N ALA A 258 11.67 -1.79 -1.73
CA ALA A 258 12.14 -0.53 -1.15
C ALA A 258 13.46 -0.77 -0.37
N PRO A 259 14.63 -0.69 -1.04
CA PRO A 259 15.92 -1.10 -0.45
C PRO A 259 16.43 -0.14 0.62
N ASP A 260 16.09 1.13 0.50
CA ASP A 260 16.59 2.19 1.38
C ASP A 260 15.66 2.46 2.57
N ASP A 261 14.49 1.79 2.61
CA ASP A 261 13.50 2.01 3.64
C ASP A 261 13.56 1.02 4.82
N SER A 262 12.92 1.41 5.89
CA SER A 262 12.48 0.57 7.00
C SER A 262 10.96 0.54 7.04
N HIS A 263 10.39 -0.35 7.85
CA HIS A 263 8.95 -0.43 8.07
C HIS A 263 8.29 0.93 8.41
N MET A 264 8.99 1.77 9.14
CA MET A 264 8.48 3.08 9.52
C MET A 264 8.74 4.17 8.49
N THR A 265 9.90 4.11 7.80
CA THR A 265 10.26 5.17 6.85
C THR A 265 9.53 5.07 5.54
N ILE A 266 9.21 3.86 5.07
CA ILE A 266 8.42 3.66 3.85
C ILE A 266 7.06 4.39 3.91
N LYS A 267 6.42 4.45 5.09
CA LYS A 267 5.18 5.21 5.30
C LYS A 267 5.46 6.68 5.56
N ARG A 268 6.45 7.01 6.41
CA ARG A 268 6.76 8.38 6.80
C ARG A 268 7.16 9.23 5.59
N ASP A 269 7.99 8.64 4.73
CA ASP A 269 8.61 9.34 3.61
C ASP A 269 7.78 9.22 2.31
N PHE A 270 6.77 8.31 2.29
CA PHE A 270 5.91 8.14 1.13
C PHE A 270 5.21 9.43 0.74
N GLY A 271 5.44 9.82 -0.51
CA GLY A 271 4.88 11.04 -1.07
C GLY A 271 5.65 12.31 -0.73
N VAL A 272 6.78 12.25 -0.05
CA VAL A 272 7.75 13.37 -0.03
C VAL A 272 8.25 13.61 -1.47
N ALA A 273 8.53 14.86 -1.83
CA ALA A 273 9.00 15.18 -3.18
C ALA A 273 10.28 14.40 -3.52
N GLY A 274 10.25 13.64 -4.62
CA GLY A 274 11.35 12.77 -5.07
C GLY A 274 11.44 11.41 -4.34
N ASP A 275 10.41 11.04 -3.57
CA ASP A 275 10.25 9.70 -3.04
C ASP A 275 9.92 8.72 -4.18
N PRO A 276 10.74 7.69 -4.43
CA PRO A 276 10.56 6.80 -5.58
C PRO A 276 9.31 5.92 -5.46
N GLU A 277 8.94 5.52 -4.26
CA GLU A 277 7.75 4.72 -3.97
C GLU A 277 6.48 5.54 -4.29
N GLY A 278 6.43 6.80 -3.84
CA GLY A 278 5.34 7.73 -4.15
C GLY A 278 5.26 8.06 -5.65
N GLU A 279 6.40 8.30 -6.31
CA GLU A 279 6.41 8.54 -7.76
C GLU A 279 5.96 7.29 -8.55
N ARG A 280 6.33 6.09 -8.10
CA ARG A 280 5.85 4.83 -8.71
C ARG A 280 4.34 4.68 -8.53
N ALA A 281 3.84 4.94 -7.32
CA ALA A 281 2.41 4.92 -7.02
C ALA A 281 1.62 5.95 -7.84
N ALA A 282 2.16 7.16 -8.02
CA ALA A 282 1.52 8.18 -8.85
C ALA A 282 1.42 7.76 -10.34
N ARG A 283 2.44 7.06 -10.86
CA ARG A 283 2.36 6.46 -12.21
C ARG A 283 1.30 5.36 -12.26
N PHE A 284 1.26 4.47 -11.28
CA PHE A 284 0.26 3.41 -11.18
C PHE A 284 -1.18 3.96 -11.15
N ILE A 285 -1.41 5.07 -10.47
CA ILE A 285 -2.73 5.71 -10.37
C ILE A 285 -3.13 6.38 -11.69
N ARG A 286 -2.18 6.87 -12.47
CA ARG A 286 -2.45 7.53 -13.76
C ARG A 286 -2.61 6.56 -14.93
N GLY A 287 -2.18 5.30 -14.80
CA GLY A 287 -2.21 4.24 -15.83
C GLY A 287 -0.91 4.14 -16.60
#